data_937b57f0e97a76aad4e312a9a6fcaacc
#
_entry.id   937b57f0e97a76aad4e312a9a6fcaacc
#
_cell.length_a   1.000
_cell.length_b   1.000
_cell.length_c   1.000
_cell.angle_alpha   90.00
_cell.angle_beta   90.00
_cell.angle_gamma   90.00
#
_symmetry.space_group_name_H-M   'P 1'
#
loop_
_entity.id
_entity.type
_entity.pdbx_description
1 polymer ?
#
loop_
_entity_poly.entity_id
_entity_poly.type
_entity_poly.pdbx_seq_one_letter_code
_entity_poly.pdbx_strand_id
1 'polypeptide(L)'
;MEWRLNHVGQMAQSVQDYSLIAEVYAFPQDEYIVFSEFTLGDKKVDFVIFSGRSTMDVTFIEVKGAEFNLKKRSHYDSLNAKIEEANSQIRNHRKYIYNEYDIVRENLHNIREKAQSGQKIYNAFLAPKRELLVDSNKNVNMRFVIIAGRTPENDLKESDLRYQFGINNSDVELFSWNAWIRRLRRD
;
A
#
# COMPACT_ATOMS: atom_id res chain seq x y z
N MET A 1 13.88 12.76 12.05
CA MET A 1 12.84 11.72 12.10
C MET A 1 11.43 12.30 11.97
N GLU A 2 11.11 13.40 12.63
CA GLU A 2 9.81 14.12 12.49
C GLU A 2 9.51 14.62 11.07
N TRP A 3 10.51 15.04 10.33
CA TRP A 3 10.35 15.50 8.95
C TRP A 3 9.71 14.43 8.03
N ARG A 4 10.12 13.17 8.14
CA ARG A 4 9.57 12.07 7.33
C ARG A 4 8.11 11.73 7.68
N LEU A 5 7.74 11.87 8.95
CA LEU A 5 6.37 11.57 9.42
C LEU A 5 5.36 12.66 9.02
N ASN A 6 5.82 13.91 8.88
CA ASN A 6 4.95 15.03 8.51
C ASN A 6 4.74 15.16 6.99
N HIS A 7 5.61 14.59 6.17
CA HIS A 7 5.56 14.72 4.71
C HIS A 7 4.90 13.55 3.98
N VAL A 8 4.75 12.40 4.62
CA VAL A 8 4.08 11.24 3.98
C VAL A 8 2.55 11.38 3.98
N GLY A 9 2.00 12.33 4.73
CA GLY A 9 0.60 12.77 4.58
C GLY A 9 0.36 13.74 3.41
N GLN A 10 1.44 14.23 2.82
CA GLN A 10 1.45 14.92 1.53
C GLN A 10 2.06 13.93 0.54
N MET A 11 1.38 13.67 -0.57
CA MET A 11 1.74 12.70 -1.62
C MET A 11 3.25 12.62 -1.84
N ALA A 12 3.78 11.41 -2.02
CA ALA A 12 5.17 11.21 -2.41
C ALA A 12 5.47 12.07 -3.65
N GLN A 13 6.30 13.10 -3.47
CA GLN A 13 6.63 14.05 -4.53
C GLN A 13 8.05 13.87 -5.05
N SER A 14 8.84 13.02 -4.41
CA SER A 14 10.22 12.76 -4.77
C SER A 14 10.45 11.31 -5.18
N VAL A 15 11.43 11.11 -6.04
CA VAL A 15 11.92 9.77 -6.43
C VAL A 15 12.30 8.93 -5.20
N GLN A 16 12.84 9.56 -4.17
CA GLN A 16 13.25 8.89 -2.93
C GLN A 16 12.04 8.35 -2.14
N ASP A 17 10.90 9.05 -2.15
CA ASP A 17 9.70 8.58 -1.44
C ASP A 17 9.11 7.35 -2.12
N TYR A 18 9.08 7.30 -3.45
CA TYR A 18 8.61 6.13 -4.20
C TYR A 18 9.51 4.91 -4.00
N SER A 19 10.84 5.08 -4.01
CA SER A 19 11.76 3.96 -3.77
C SER A 19 11.62 3.41 -2.35
N LEU A 20 11.46 4.27 -1.33
CA LEU A 20 11.23 3.84 0.05
C LEU A 20 9.96 3.00 0.22
N ILE A 21 8.87 3.36 -0.47
CA ILE A 21 7.64 2.56 -0.44
C ILE A 21 7.86 1.21 -1.13
N ALA A 22 8.57 1.20 -2.26
CA ALA A 22 8.85 -0.02 -3.00
C ALA A 22 9.75 -1.00 -2.24
N GLU A 23 10.78 -0.53 -1.51
CA GLU A 23 11.71 -1.36 -0.75
C GLU A 23 11.03 -2.38 0.18
N VAL A 24 9.86 -2.01 0.72
CA VAL A 24 9.12 -2.87 1.65
C VAL A 24 8.32 -3.96 0.94
N TYR A 25 7.86 -3.71 -0.28
CA TYR A 25 6.83 -4.55 -0.91
C TYR A 25 7.25 -5.13 -2.25
N ALA A 26 8.22 -4.54 -2.93
CA ALA A 26 8.64 -5.02 -4.24
C ALA A 26 9.61 -6.20 -4.15
N PHE A 27 9.37 -7.22 -4.97
CA PHE A 27 10.29 -8.32 -5.16
C PHE A 27 10.25 -8.76 -6.63
N PRO A 28 11.38 -8.76 -7.36
CA PRO A 28 12.71 -8.26 -6.93
C PRO A 28 12.74 -6.76 -6.65
N GLN A 29 13.65 -6.33 -5.78
CA GLN A 29 13.73 -4.93 -5.32
C GLN A 29 14.14 -3.92 -6.40
N ASP A 30 14.61 -4.35 -7.54
CA ASP A 30 15.02 -3.52 -8.67
C ASP A 30 14.05 -3.58 -9.87
N GLU A 31 12.92 -4.29 -9.71
CA GLU A 31 11.88 -4.50 -10.71
C GLU A 31 10.51 -4.12 -10.15
N TYR A 32 10.14 -2.83 -10.22
CA TYR A 32 8.85 -2.35 -9.74
C TYR A 32 8.40 -1.10 -10.49
N ILE A 33 7.11 -0.83 -10.40
CA ILE A 33 6.50 0.44 -10.76
C ILE A 33 5.65 0.89 -9.58
N VAL A 34 5.88 2.09 -9.07
CA VAL A 34 5.05 2.72 -8.04
C VAL A 34 4.18 3.78 -8.67
N PHE A 35 2.92 3.79 -8.32
CA PHE A 35 1.95 4.81 -8.70
C PHE A 35 1.43 5.53 -7.46
N SER A 36 1.11 6.81 -7.57
CA SER A 36 0.36 7.56 -6.55
C SER A 36 -0.95 8.08 -7.11
N GLU A 37 -1.95 8.28 -6.23
CA GLU A 37 -3.30 8.71 -6.62
C GLU A 37 -3.90 7.82 -7.72
N PHE A 38 -3.69 6.51 -7.58
CA PHE A 38 -4.09 5.52 -8.57
C PHE A 38 -5.61 5.38 -8.62
N THR A 39 -6.21 5.56 -9.79
CA THR A 39 -7.65 5.41 -9.97
C THR A 39 -8.04 3.95 -10.14
N LEU A 40 -8.90 3.46 -9.25
CA LEU A 40 -9.47 2.12 -9.28
C LEU A 40 -11.00 2.21 -9.28
N GLY A 41 -11.61 2.00 -10.43
CA GLY A 41 -13.04 2.31 -10.64
C GLY A 41 -13.30 3.80 -10.53
N ASP A 42 -14.19 4.20 -9.62
CA ASP A 42 -14.56 5.57 -9.31
C ASP A 42 -13.76 6.20 -8.15
N LYS A 43 -12.83 5.46 -7.57
CA LYS A 43 -12.09 5.82 -6.35
C LYS A 43 -10.59 5.85 -6.60
N LYS A 44 -9.88 6.53 -5.70
CA LYS A 44 -8.42 6.59 -5.70
C LYS A 44 -7.84 5.76 -4.57
N VAL A 45 -6.66 5.19 -4.85
CA VAL A 45 -5.77 4.53 -3.88
C VAL A 45 -4.53 5.40 -3.75
N ASP A 46 -4.05 5.64 -2.54
CA ASP A 46 -2.93 6.54 -2.30
C ASP A 46 -1.66 6.08 -3.02
N PHE A 47 -1.30 4.79 -2.87
CA PHE A 47 -0.19 4.18 -3.61
C PHE A 47 -0.55 2.79 -4.11
N VAL A 48 -0.02 2.45 -5.30
CA VAL A 48 -0.07 1.10 -5.84
C VAL A 48 1.31 0.71 -6.34
N ILE A 49 1.78 -0.50 -5.98
CA ILE A 49 3.07 -1.03 -6.39
C ILE A 49 2.84 -2.25 -7.27
N PHE A 50 3.40 -2.23 -8.46
CA PHE A 50 3.50 -3.41 -9.32
C PHE A 50 4.91 -3.97 -9.22
N SER A 51 5.02 -5.27 -9.02
CA SER A 51 6.29 -6.01 -8.95
C SER A 51 6.10 -7.46 -9.40
N GLY A 52 7.10 -8.29 -9.18
CA GLY A 52 7.04 -9.72 -9.48
C GLY A 52 7.66 -10.11 -10.83
N ARG A 53 7.84 -11.42 -10.99
CA ARG A 53 8.29 -12.05 -12.25
C ARG A 53 7.34 -13.16 -12.61
N SER A 54 7.09 -13.35 -13.91
CA SER A 54 6.13 -14.32 -14.43
C SER A 54 4.68 -14.05 -14.00
N THR A 55 4.39 -13.87 -12.72
CA THR A 55 3.11 -13.38 -12.18
C THR A 55 3.29 -11.97 -11.63
N MET A 56 2.35 -11.10 -11.90
CA MET A 56 2.37 -9.73 -11.38
C MET A 56 1.82 -9.69 -9.96
N ASP A 57 2.59 -9.09 -9.05
CA ASP A 57 2.18 -8.77 -7.70
C ASP A 57 1.76 -7.31 -7.63
N VAL A 58 0.57 -7.03 -7.13
CA VAL A 58 0.03 -5.68 -6.98
C VAL A 58 -0.30 -5.41 -5.52
N THR A 59 0.37 -4.43 -4.93
CA THR A 59 0.13 -4.00 -3.55
C THR A 59 -0.60 -2.67 -3.55
N PHE A 60 -1.81 -2.64 -3.00
CA PHE A 60 -2.63 -1.45 -2.81
C PHE A 60 -2.41 -0.91 -1.39
N ILE A 61 -2.07 0.36 -1.25
CA ILE A 61 -1.70 0.97 0.02
C ILE A 61 -2.56 2.20 0.28
N GLU A 62 -3.29 2.18 1.41
CA GLU A 62 -3.96 3.34 1.97
C GLU A 62 -3.13 3.93 3.11
N VAL A 63 -2.98 5.24 3.11
CA VAL A 63 -2.16 5.96 4.07
C VAL A 63 -3.00 6.93 4.88
N LYS A 64 -2.87 6.87 6.20
CA LYS A 64 -3.41 7.90 7.10
C LYS A 64 -2.26 8.47 7.94
N GLY A 65 -2.40 9.72 8.35
CA GLY A 65 -1.34 10.44 9.04
C GLY A 65 -0.82 9.77 10.31
N ALA A 66 0.32 10.25 10.79
CA ALA A 66 0.97 9.77 12.01
C ALA A 66 0.61 10.62 13.26
N GLU A 67 -0.30 11.57 13.11
CA GLU A 67 -0.68 12.52 14.17
C GLU A 67 -1.53 11.91 15.29
N PHE A 68 -2.02 10.69 15.11
CA PHE A 68 -2.83 9.99 16.09
C PHE A 68 -2.23 8.63 16.47
N ASN A 69 -2.66 8.10 17.62
CA ASN A 69 -2.27 6.74 18.03
C ASN A 69 -3.18 5.71 17.34
N LEU A 70 -2.61 4.56 17.02
CA LEU A 70 -3.32 3.43 16.42
C LEU A 70 -4.53 3.04 17.28
N LYS A 71 -4.37 3.06 18.60
CA LYS A 71 -5.39 2.79 19.59
C LYS A 71 -6.17 4.06 19.97
N LYS A 72 -7.49 3.95 20.08
CA LYS A 72 -8.35 5.00 20.61
C LYS A 72 -8.17 5.13 22.12
N ARG A 73 -8.09 6.36 22.65
CA ARG A 73 -8.12 6.64 24.10
C ARG A 73 -9.55 6.50 24.66
N SER A 74 -10.04 5.29 24.77
CA SER A 74 -11.35 5.00 25.36
C SER A 74 -11.23 3.83 26.34
N HIS A 75 -12.26 3.58 27.18
CA HIS A 75 -12.29 2.44 28.09
C HIS A 75 -12.28 1.09 27.37
N TYR A 76 -12.60 1.05 26.07
CA TYR A 76 -12.53 -0.14 25.24
C TYR A 76 -11.32 -0.06 24.31
N ASP A 77 -10.54 -1.15 24.27
CA ASP A 77 -9.42 -1.29 23.34
C ASP A 77 -9.97 -1.38 21.90
N SER A 78 -9.98 -0.27 21.20
CA SER A 78 -10.46 -0.17 19.82
C SER A 78 -9.50 0.64 18.95
N LEU A 79 -9.51 0.36 17.64
CA LEU A 79 -8.74 1.12 16.67
C LEU A 79 -9.29 2.55 16.52
N ASN A 80 -8.41 3.46 16.13
CA ASN A 80 -8.80 4.83 15.82
C ASN A 80 -9.78 4.87 14.64
N ALA A 81 -10.73 5.78 14.66
CA ALA A 81 -11.74 5.93 13.62
C ALA A 81 -11.16 6.14 12.20
N LYS A 82 -10.00 6.80 12.09
CA LYS A 82 -9.29 6.97 10.82
C LYS A 82 -8.77 5.64 10.22
N ILE A 83 -8.49 4.65 11.08
CA ILE A 83 -8.09 3.30 10.63
C ILE A 83 -9.32 2.55 10.13
N GLU A 84 -10.45 2.68 10.82
CA GLU A 84 -11.72 2.08 10.36
C GLU A 84 -12.18 2.69 9.02
N GLU A 85 -11.96 3.98 8.83
CA GLU A 85 -12.19 4.65 7.54
C GLU A 85 -11.30 4.05 6.44
N ALA A 86 -9.97 3.95 6.67
CA ALA A 86 -9.05 3.32 5.71
C ALA A 86 -9.43 1.86 5.41
N ASN A 87 -9.81 1.10 6.43
CA ASN A 87 -10.28 -0.28 6.26
C ASN A 87 -11.57 -0.34 5.42
N SER A 88 -12.47 0.61 5.61
CA SER A 88 -13.67 0.72 4.78
C SER A 88 -13.35 1.05 3.32
N GLN A 89 -12.36 1.93 3.06
CA GLN A 89 -11.87 2.23 1.72
C GLN A 89 -11.28 0.97 1.06
N ILE A 90 -10.37 0.26 1.74
CA ILE A 90 -9.80 -1.00 1.25
C ILE A 90 -10.88 -2.05 0.96
N ARG A 91 -11.87 -2.22 1.85
CA ARG A 91 -12.99 -3.16 1.60
C ARG A 91 -13.77 -2.83 0.34
N ASN A 92 -13.99 -1.54 0.06
CA ASN A 92 -14.67 -1.11 -1.16
C ASN A 92 -13.82 -1.38 -2.41
N HIS A 93 -12.49 -1.13 -2.35
CA HIS A 93 -11.58 -1.47 -3.43
C HIS A 93 -11.56 -2.97 -3.70
N ARG A 94 -11.45 -3.79 -2.66
CA ARG A 94 -11.50 -5.25 -2.77
C ARG A 94 -12.80 -5.73 -3.40
N LYS A 95 -13.95 -5.21 -2.94
CA LYS A 95 -15.26 -5.57 -3.50
C LYS A 95 -15.32 -5.27 -5.00
N TYR A 96 -14.83 -4.11 -5.42
CA TYR A 96 -14.76 -3.75 -6.84
C TYR A 96 -13.86 -4.72 -7.62
N ILE A 97 -12.65 -4.98 -7.12
CA ILE A 97 -11.68 -5.88 -7.74
C ILE A 97 -12.25 -7.29 -7.90
N TYR A 98 -12.87 -7.86 -6.86
CA TYR A 98 -13.40 -9.22 -6.91
C TYR A 98 -14.62 -9.34 -7.82
N ASN A 99 -15.47 -8.33 -7.88
CA ASN A 99 -16.62 -8.35 -8.76
C ASN A 99 -16.26 -8.21 -10.24
N GLU A 100 -15.19 -7.46 -10.54
CA GLU A 100 -14.77 -7.10 -11.91
C GLU A 100 -13.35 -7.61 -12.21
N TYR A 101 -12.97 -8.76 -11.64
CA TYR A 101 -11.57 -9.23 -11.62
C TYR A 101 -10.90 -9.23 -13.00
N ASP A 102 -11.55 -9.79 -14.03
CA ASP A 102 -10.96 -9.89 -15.36
C ASP A 102 -10.72 -8.51 -15.99
N ILE A 103 -11.67 -7.58 -15.83
CA ILE A 103 -11.55 -6.19 -16.30
C ILE A 103 -10.43 -5.48 -15.55
N VAL A 104 -10.37 -5.65 -14.23
CA VAL A 104 -9.32 -5.05 -13.40
C VAL A 104 -7.95 -5.61 -13.77
N ARG A 105 -7.81 -6.93 -13.91
CA ARG A 105 -6.57 -7.59 -14.32
C ARG A 105 -6.06 -7.03 -15.66
N GLU A 106 -6.90 -6.96 -16.65
CA GLU A 106 -6.56 -6.42 -17.98
C GLU A 106 -6.13 -4.95 -17.88
N ASN A 107 -6.86 -4.13 -17.14
CA ASN A 107 -6.54 -2.72 -16.92
C ASN A 107 -5.19 -2.54 -16.20
N LEU A 108 -4.87 -3.37 -15.20
CA LEU A 108 -3.59 -3.32 -14.50
C LEU A 108 -2.43 -3.62 -15.45
N HIS A 109 -2.56 -4.63 -16.32
CA HIS A 109 -1.54 -4.91 -17.34
C HIS A 109 -1.41 -3.79 -18.36
N ASN A 110 -2.50 -3.21 -18.85
CA ASN A 110 -2.49 -2.07 -19.75
C ASN A 110 -1.80 -0.84 -19.12
N ILE A 111 -2.04 -0.57 -17.82
CA ILE A 111 -1.39 0.52 -17.09
C ILE A 111 0.11 0.24 -16.95
N ARG A 112 0.51 -0.99 -16.64
CA ARG A 112 1.92 -1.41 -16.60
C ARG A 112 2.61 -1.11 -17.94
N GLU A 113 2.03 -1.56 -19.05
CA GLU A 113 2.60 -1.37 -20.40
C GLU A 113 2.72 0.11 -20.77
N LYS A 114 1.70 0.92 -20.47
CA LYS A 114 1.77 2.36 -20.65
C LYS A 114 2.89 3.01 -19.84
N ALA A 115 3.04 2.65 -18.58
CA ALA A 115 4.13 3.16 -17.75
C ALA A 115 5.51 2.75 -18.30
N GLN A 116 5.69 1.48 -18.67
CA GLN A 116 6.93 0.97 -19.24
C GLN A 116 7.28 1.61 -20.59
N SER A 117 6.28 1.97 -21.40
CA SER A 117 6.48 2.73 -22.66
C SER A 117 6.80 4.21 -22.44
N GLY A 118 6.88 4.67 -21.18
CA GLY A 118 7.19 6.06 -20.83
C GLY A 118 6.00 7.02 -20.86
N GLN A 119 4.77 6.51 -20.95
CA GLN A 119 3.59 7.36 -20.85
C GLN A 119 3.43 7.87 -19.41
N LYS A 120 3.10 9.15 -19.27
CA LYS A 120 2.78 9.74 -17.96
C LYS A 120 1.42 9.25 -17.49
N ILE A 121 1.39 8.38 -16.49
CA ILE A 121 0.17 7.84 -15.90
C ILE A 121 0.31 7.71 -14.38
N TYR A 122 -0.66 8.21 -13.62
CA TYR A 122 -0.73 8.10 -12.14
C TYR A 122 0.59 8.39 -11.43
N ASN A 123 1.34 9.43 -11.86
CA ASN A 123 2.66 9.76 -11.35
C ASN A 123 3.61 8.54 -11.27
N ALA A 124 3.60 7.68 -12.27
CA ALA A 124 4.37 6.45 -12.29
C ALA A 124 5.87 6.69 -12.08
N PHE A 125 6.46 5.99 -11.14
CA PHE A 125 7.90 5.90 -10.92
C PHE A 125 8.36 4.47 -11.18
N LEU A 126 9.33 4.31 -12.08
CA LEU A 126 9.87 3.02 -12.47
C LEU A 126 11.22 2.77 -11.77
N ALA A 127 11.41 1.54 -11.30
CA ALA A 127 12.68 1.03 -10.81
C ALA A 127 13.79 1.13 -11.89
N PRO A 128 15.07 0.99 -11.50
CA PRO A 128 16.19 1.06 -12.45
C PRO A 128 16.06 0.15 -13.67
N LYS A 129 15.53 -1.04 -13.52
CA LYS A 129 15.32 -1.99 -14.64
C LYS A 129 14.14 -1.65 -15.55
N ARG A 130 13.30 -0.72 -15.17
CA ARG A 130 12.17 -0.17 -15.96
C ARG A 130 11.20 -1.18 -16.58
N GLU A 131 11.40 -2.47 -16.39
CA GLU A 131 10.60 -3.51 -17.01
C GLU A 131 10.23 -4.58 -15.98
N LEU A 132 8.96 -4.98 -15.98
CA LEU A 132 8.45 -6.12 -15.23
C LEU A 132 8.25 -7.28 -16.21
N LEU A 133 8.99 -8.36 -15.99
CA LEU A 133 8.93 -9.58 -16.80
C LEU A 133 7.78 -10.48 -16.36
N VAL A 134 6.55 -10.01 -16.55
CA VAL A 134 5.32 -10.69 -16.13
C VAL A 134 4.47 -11.08 -17.33
N ASP A 135 3.78 -12.21 -17.22
CA ASP A 135 2.88 -12.76 -18.23
C ASP A 135 1.46 -12.20 -18.02
N SER A 136 0.94 -11.47 -19.00
CA SER A 136 -0.39 -10.84 -18.94
C SER A 136 -1.56 -11.84 -18.95
N ASN A 137 -1.32 -13.10 -19.30
CA ASN A 137 -2.32 -14.16 -19.27
C ASN A 137 -2.50 -14.79 -17.88
N LYS A 138 -1.58 -14.52 -16.96
CA LYS A 138 -1.65 -15.05 -15.60
C LYS A 138 -2.52 -14.19 -14.69
N ASN A 139 -2.99 -14.81 -13.62
CA ASN A 139 -3.65 -14.09 -12.54
C ASN A 139 -2.69 -13.11 -11.88
N VAL A 140 -3.24 -12.04 -11.33
CA VAL A 140 -2.50 -11.04 -10.55
C VAL A 140 -2.67 -11.35 -9.07
N ASN A 141 -1.56 -11.42 -8.34
CA ASN A 141 -1.59 -11.53 -6.89
C ASN A 141 -1.86 -10.13 -6.30
N MET A 142 -2.78 -10.04 -5.38
CA MET A 142 -3.18 -8.76 -4.79
C MET A 142 -2.95 -8.76 -3.29
N ARG A 143 -2.35 -7.68 -2.80
CA ARG A 143 -2.10 -7.40 -1.40
C ARG A 143 -2.70 -6.04 -1.04
N PHE A 144 -3.26 -5.93 0.16
CA PHE A 144 -3.84 -4.70 0.66
C PHE A 144 -3.18 -4.29 1.96
N VAL A 145 -2.79 -3.03 2.06
CA VAL A 145 -2.00 -2.51 3.18
C VAL A 145 -2.60 -1.20 3.67
N ILE A 146 -2.69 -1.03 4.98
CA ILE A 146 -3.00 0.23 5.64
C ILE A 146 -1.78 0.66 6.44
N ILE A 147 -1.30 1.88 6.22
CA ILE A 147 -0.26 2.51 7.01
C ILE A 147 -0.88 3.70 7.73
N ALA A 148 -1.04 3.61 9.06
CA ALA A 148 -1.82 4.61 9.79
C ALA A 148 -1.39 4.73 11.25
N GLY A 149 -1.43 5.95 11.78
CA GLY A 149 -1.23 6.23 13.19
C GLY A 149 0.15 5.86 13.74
N ARG A 150 0.32 6.05 15.04
CA ARG A 150 1.56 5.74 15.78
C ARG A 150 1.31 4.67 16.83
N THR A 151 2.33 3.88 17.13
CA THR A 151 2.36 2.96 18.28
C THR A 151 3.32 3.55 19.31
N PRO A 152 2.89 3.86 20.54
CA PRO A 152 3.81 4.15 21.64
C PRO A 152 4.76 2.96 21.86
N GLU A 153 5.98 3.22 22.32
CA GLU A 153 6.92 2.14 22.63
C GLU A 153 6.35 1.22 23.72
N ASN A 154 6.47 -0.11 23.47
CA ASN A 154 6.04 -1.18 24.40
C ASN A 154 4.53 -1.29 24.69
N ASP A 155 3.67 -0.87 23.81
CA ASP A 155 2.22 -1.09 23.97
C ASP A 155 1.81 -2.50 23.49
N LEU A 156 1.78 -3.48 24.40
CA LEU A 156 1.33 -4.86 24.13
C LEU A 156 -0.12 -4.91 23.63
N LYS A 157 -0.99 -4.02 24.14
CA LYS A 157 -2.40 -3.97 23.74
C LYS A 157 -2.57 -3.56 22.27
N GLU A 158 -1.68 -2.71 21.74
CA GLU A 158 -1.70 -2.41 20.29
C GLU A 158 -1.27 -3.60 19.44
N SER A 159 -0.38 -4.44 19.94
CA SER A 159 -0.02 -5.70 19.29
C SER A 159 -1.25 -6.60 19.17
N ASP A 160 -2.03 -6.74 20.24
CA ASP A 160 -3.25 -7.53 20.26
C ASP A 160 -4.31 -6.96 19.31
N LEU A 161 -4.48 -5.63 19.29
CA LEU A 161 -5.42 -4.98 18.35
C LEU A 161 -5.05 -5.23 16.88
N ARG A 162 -3.77 -5.16 16.54
CA ARG A 162 -3.30 -5.48 15.18
C ARG A 162 -3.50 -6.95 14.83
N TYR A 163 -3.27 -7.84 15.78
CA TYR A 163 -3.53 -9.26 15.62
C TYR A 163 -5.02 -9.53 15.36
N GLN A 164 -5.91 -8.96 16.18
CA GLN A 164 -7.36 -9.05 15.99
C GLN A 164 -7.82 -8.45 14.66
N PHE A 165 -7.22 -7.31 14.27
CA PHE A 165 -7.48 -6.72 12.95
C PHE A 165 -7.13 -7.69 11.82
N GLY A 166 -5.97 -8.36 11.90
CA GLY A 166 -5.53 -9.35 10.91
C GLY A 166 -6.45 -10.56 10.84
N ILE A 167 -6.95 -11.06 11.97
CA ILE A 167 -7.96 -12.14 11.99
C ILE A 167 -9.25 -11.72 11.28
N ASN A 168 -9.75 -10.52 11.58
CA ASN A 168 -11.01 -10.02 11.04
C ASN A 168 -10.91 -9.53 9.58
N ASN A 169 -9.69 -9.27 9.10
CA ASN A 169 -9.39 -8.77 7.76
C ASN A 169 -8.19 -9.51 7.16
N SER A 170 -8.34 -10.83 6.97
CA SER A 170 -7.24 -11.77 6.64
C SER A 170 -6.35 -11.36 5.46
N ASP A 171 -6.87 -10.55 4.54
CA ASP A 171 -6.14 -10.11 3.34
C ASP A 171 -5.65 -8.67 3.45
N VAL A 172 -5.74 -8.02 4.64
CA VAL A 172 -5.32 -6.64 4.84
C VAL A 172 -4.28 -6.56 5.95
N GLU A 173 -3.12 -6.05 5.60
CA GLU A 173 -2.05 -5.79 6.56
C GLU A 173 -2.21 -4.38 7.15
N LEU A 174 -2.16 -4.26 8.49
CA LEU A 174 -2.18 -2.98 9.19
C LEU A 174 -0.82 -2.70 9.82
N PHE A 175 -0.23 -1.56 9.47
CA PHE A 175 1.00 -1.04 10.07
C PHE A 175 0.77 0.33 10.71
N SER A 176 1.35 0.52 11.89
CA SER A 176 1.63 1.87 12.35
C SER A 176 2.86 2.42 11.63
N TRP A 177 2.98 3.74 11.55
CA TRP A 177 4.16 4.39 10.97
C TRP A 177 5.47 3.92 11.61
N ASN A 178 5.50 3.74 12.93
CA ASN A 178 6.67 3.22 13.63
C ASN A 178 7.04 1.80 13.18
N ALA A 179 6.04 0.93 13.00
CA ALA A 179 6.26 -0.45 12.57
C ALA A 179 6.71 -0.51 11.10
N TRP A 180 6.12 0.34 10.25
CA TRP A 180 6.48 0.40 8.84
C TRP A 180 7.89 0.95 8.63
N ILE A 181 8.28 2.05 9.30
CA ILE A 181 9.63 2.61 9.23
C ILE A 181 10.71 1.60 9.69
N ARG A 182 10.39 0.75 10.67
CA ARG A 182 11.31 -0.31 11.10
C ARG A 182 11.58 -1.36 10.01
N ARG A 183 10.67 -1.56 9.07
CA ARG A 183 10.89 -2.46 7.93
C ARG A 183 11.90 -1.89 6.93
N LEU A 184 11.98 -0.56 6.78
CA LEU A 184 12.95 0.12 5.91
C LEU A 184 14.40 -0.01 6.41
N ARG A 185 14.61 -0.43 7.66
CA ARG A 185 15.92 -0.49 8.32
C ARG A 185 16.45 -1.92 8.50
N ARG A 186 15.81 -2.89 7.88
CA ARG A 186 16.27 -4.29 7.93
C ARG A 186 17.19 -4.54 6.73
N ASP A 187 18.42 -4.07 6.87
CA ASP A 187 19.59 -4.55 6.13
C ASP A 187 20.27 -5.63 6.94
#